data_b2a78606c7f964b68171827d7df433b2
#
_entry.id   b2a78606c7f964b68171827d7df433b2
#
_cell.length_a   1.000
_cell.length_b   1.000
_cell.length_c   1.000
_cell.angle_alpha   90.00
_cell.angle_beta   90.00
_cell.angle_gamma   90.00
#
_symmetry.space_group_name_H-M   'P 1'
#
loop_
_entity.id
_entity.type
_entity.pdbx_description
1 polymer ?
#
loop_
_entity_poly.entity_id
_entity_poly.type
_entity_poly.pdbx_seq_one_letter_code
_entity_poly.pdbx_strand_id
1 'polypeptide(L)'
;RSAYIQPETQTIQELKTLGKPFIVILNTRKPASPETLELAQQMEAEYGVGVLPINCDQLRKADVVHIFEALLLDFPVTCVKFDIPKWVEALDMKDAIKQKIVEKTNQIFSQMYLMKDATNYAFVEDEYLQSIEMQALNLADGSVEIRLVLKPEYYYAMLSEIMGEPIQNEYDFMKAVKSLAATKSQCAKVSTALMQSF
;
A
#
# COMPACT_ATOMS: atom_id res chain seq x y z
N ARG A 1 -2.25 15.32 -38.42
CA ARG A 1 -1.78 15.71 -37.07
C ARG A 1 -0.82 16.90 -37.08
N SER A 2 0.14 16.96 -38.00
CA SER A 2 1.18 18.02 -38.01
C SER A 2 0.63 19.45 -37.89
N ALA A 3 -0.52 19.75 -38.50
CA ALA A 3 -1.18 21.08 -38.41
C ALA A 3 -1.79 21.40 -37.06
N TYR A 4 -2.01 20.41 -36.21
CA TYR A 4 -2.66 20.56 -34.90
C TYR A 4 -1.73 20.44 -33.70
N ILE A 5 -0.47 20.05 -33.90
CA ILE A 5 0.52 19.85 -32.81
C ILE A 5 0.68 21.13 -31.98
N GLN A 6 0.84 22.28 -32.64
CA GLN A 6 1.09 23.52 -31.93
C GLN A 6 -0.11 23.98 -31.07
N PRO A 7 -1.37 24.00 -31.57
CA PRO A 7 -2.53 24.27 -30.73
C PRO A 7 -2.75 23.22 -29.62
N GLU A 8 -2.49 21.93 -29.92
CA GLU A 8 -2.56 20.83 -28.95
C GLU A 8 -1.59 21.06 -27.78
N THR A 9 -0.33 21.33 -28.08
CA THR A 9 0.70 21.61 -27.07
C THR A 9 0.36 22.83 -26.24
N GLN A 10 -0.10 23.93 -26.87
CA GLN A 10 -0.52 25.12 -26.15
C GLN A 10 -1.67 24.85 -25.18
N THR A 11 -2.72 24.16 -25.64
CA THR A 11 -3.87 23.80 -24.79
C THR A 11 -3.46 22.95 -23.60
N ILE A 12 -2.58 21.96 -23.81
CA ILE A 12 -2.07 21.10 -22.73
C ILE A 12 -1.27 21.92 -21.71
N GLN A 13 -0.43 22.87 -22.17
CA GLN A 13 0.32 23.75 -21.28
C GLN A 13 -0.62 24.66 -20.46
N GLU A 14 -1.64 25.23 -21.07
CA GLU A 14 -2.63 26.04 -20.40
C GLU A 14 -3.38 25.20 -19.33
N LEU A 15 -3.81 23.98 -19.65
CA LEU A 15 -4.45 23.07 -18.69
C LEU A 15 -3.53 22.72 -17.51
N LYS A 16 -2.24 22.48 -17.75
CA LYS A 16 -1.27 22.25 -16.68
C LYS A 16 -1.14 23.43 -15.72
N THR A 17 -1.24 24.66 -16.22
CA THR A 17 -1.18 25.84 -15.33
C THR A 17 -2.38 25.96 -14.39
N LEU A 18 -3.50 25.30 -14.71
CA LEU A 18 -4.67 25.26 -13.83
C LEU A 18 -4.48 24.36 -12.60
N GLY A 19 -3.47 23.48 -12.62
CA GLY A 19 -3.16 22.58 -11.52
C GLY A 19 -4.27 21.54 -11.21
N LYS A 20 -5.16 21.27 -12.17
CA LYS A 20 -6.23 20.27 -12.03
C LYS A 20 -5.87 19.01 -12.80
N PRO A 21 -6.16 17.83 -12.27
CA PRO A 21 -5.99 16.58 -13.00
C PRO A 21 -6.79 16.57 -14.30
N PHE A 22 -6.17 16.13 -15.38
CA PHE A 22 -6.83 15.93 -16.67
C PHE A 22 -6.12 14.83 -17.46
N ILE A 23 -6.83 14.22 -18.38
CA ILE A 23 -6.30 13.25 -19.34
C ILE A 23 -6.58 13.70 -20.76
N VAL A 24 -5.79 13.23 -21.71
CA VAL A 24 -5.98 13.47 -23.13
C VAL A 24 -6.69 12.28 -23.75
N ILE A 25 -7.79 12.50 -24.45
CA ILE A 25 -8.47 11.44 -25.23
C ILE A 25 -7.97 11.52 -26.67
N LEU A 26 -7.27 10.47 -27.09
CA LEU A 26 -6.87 10.29 -28.50
C LEU A 26 -8.04 9.63 -29.26
N ASN A 27 -8.86 10.46 -29.92
CA ASN A 27 -9.99 9.93 -30.71
C ASN A 27 -9.51 9.17 -31.95
N THR A 28 -9.82 7.91 -32.02
CA THR A 28 -9.41 7.02 -33.13
C THR A 28 -10.43 5.91 -33.37
N ARG A 29 -10.59 5.49 -34.63
CA ARG A 29 -11.43 4.35 -34.99
C ARG A 29 -10.82 2.99 -34.62
N LYS A 30 -9.51 2.95 -34.33
CA LYS A 30 -8.77 1.72 -34.02
C LYS A 30 -7.97 1.87 -32.73
N PRO A 31 -8.61 2.00 -31.55
CA PRO A 31 -7.92 2.30 -30.28
C PRO A 31 -6.91 1.22 -29.89
N ALA A 32 -7.13 -0.05 -30.28
CA ALA A 32 -6.24 -1.16 -29.95
C ALA A 32 -5.17 -1.45 -31.01
N SER A 33 -5.02 -0.60 -32.06
CA SER A 33 -3.95 -0.85 -33.05
C SER A 33 -2.57 -0.51 -32.48
N PRO A 34 -1.50 -1.28 -32.84
CA PRO A 34 -0.15 -1.02 -32.37
C PRO A 34 0.30 0.43 -32.63
N GLU A 35 0.02 0.95 -33.81
CA GLU A 35 0.37 2.31 -34.21
C GLU A 35 -0.31 3.38 -33.31
N THR A 36 -1.57 3.12 -32.92
CA THR A 36 -2.31 4.03 -32.02
C THR A 36 -1.74 3.98 -30.61
N LEU A 37 -1.40 2.79 -30.12
CA LEU A 37 -0.81 2.61 -28.80
C LEU A 37 0.58 3.26 -28.71
N GLU A 38 1.42 3.07 -29.74
CA GLU A 38 2.73 3.74 -29.83
C GLU A 38 2.58 5.26 -29.85
N LEU A 39 1.61 5.78 -30.61
CA LEU A 39 1.34 7.21 -30.65
C LEU A 39 0.87 7.75 -29.27
N ALA A 40 0.00 7.02 -28.59
CA ALA A 40 -0.45 7.40 -27.25
C ALA A 40 0.73 7.45 -26.26
N GLN A 41 1.60 6.43 -26.27
CA GLN A 41 2.80 6.39 -25.43
C GLN A 41 3.78 7.54 -25.74
N GLN A 42 3.97 7.87 -27.02
CA GLN A 42 4.79 9.02 -27.40
C GLN A 42 4.20 10.33 -26.89
N MET A 43 2.88 10.51 -26.98
CA MET A 43 2.20 11.69 -26.44
C MET A 43 2.28 11.77 -24.91
N GLU A 44 2.13 10.64 -24.22
CA GLU A 44 2.32 10.57 -22.77
C GLU A 44 3.72 10.99 -22.34
N ALA A 45 4.74 10.47 -23.05
CA ALA A 45 6.13 10.83 -22.79
C ALA A 45 6.44 12.32 -23.09
N GLU A 46 5.85 12.87 -24.17
CA GLU A 46 6.04 14.27 -24.58
C GLU A 46 5.32 15.23 -23.62
N TYR A 47 4.08 14.93 -23.28
CA TYR A 47 3.25 15.84 -22.50
C TYR A 47 3.26 15.56 -20.98
N GLY A 48 3.71 14.39 -20.55
CA GLY A 48 3.70 13.99 -19.13
C GLY A 48 2.29 13.96 -18.52
N VAL A 49 1.28 13.59 -19.31
CA VAL A 49 -0.12 13.42 -18.92
C VAL A 49 -0.67 12.14 -19.54
N GLY A 50 -1.64 11.50 -18.89
CA GLY A 50 -2.26 10.27 -19.40
C GLY A 50 -2.94 10.52 -20.75
N VAL A 51 -2.73 9.62 -21.72
CA VAL A 51 -3.33 9.66 -23.06
C VAL A 51 -4.11 8.38 -23.31
N LEU A 52 -5.41 8.49 -23.47
CA LEU A 52 -6.32 7.35 -23.62
C LEU A 52 -6.86 7.25 -25.06
N PRO A 53 -6.46 6.22 -25.85
CA PRO A 53 -7.03 6.00 -27.17
C PRO A 53 -8.47 5.48 -27.06
N ILE A 54 -9.44 6.20 -27.63
CA ILE A 54 -10.85 5.82 -27.59
C ILE A 54 -11.51 6.12 -28.94
N ASN A 55 -12.49 5.28 -29.32
CA ASN A 55 -13.38 5.58 -30.42
C ASN A 55 -14.60 6.34 -29.92
N CYS A 56 -14.56 7.67 -30.01
CA CYS A 56 -15.64 8.54 -29.54
C CYS A 56 -16.93 8.40 -30.36
N ASP A 57 -16.85 7.92 -31.62
CA ASP A 57 -18.05 7.67 -32.46
C ASP A 57 -18.85 6.42 -31.97
N GLN A 58 -18.20 5.52 -31.21
CA GLN A 58 -18.78 4.27 -30.71
C GLN A 58 -18.54 4.11 -29.21
N LEU A 59 -18.72 5.18 -28.45
CA LEU A 59 -18.46 5.21 -27.02
C LEU A 59 -19.40 4.26 -26.27
N ARG A 60 -18.85 3.31 -25.53
CA ARG A 60 -19.58 2.34 -24.71
C ARG A 60 -19.52 2.74 -23.25
N LYS A 61 -20.40 2.18 -22.42
CA LYS A 61 -20.36 2.40 -20.98
C LYS A 61 -19.01 2.02 -20.36
N ALA A 62 -18.39 0.94 -20.85
CA ALA A 62 -17.05 0.53 -20.38
C ALA A 62 -15.97 1.59 -20.70
N ASP A 63 -16.03 2.22 -21.86
CA ASP A 63 -15.08 3.25 -22.25
C ASP A 63 -15.21 4.50 -21.34
N VAL A 64 -16.45 4.85 -21.00
CA VAL A 64 -16.72 5.96 -20.04
C VAL A 64 -16.17 5.65 -18.66
N VAL A 65 -16.39 4.43 -18.16
CA VAL A 65 -15.83 3.98 -16.87
C VAL A 65 -14.30 4.06 -16.91
N HIS A 66 -13.69 3.54 -17.98
CA HIS A 66 -12.23 3.59 -18.15
C HIS A 66 -11.65 5.02 -18.19
N ILE A 67 -12.37 5.96 -18.84
CA ILE A 67 -12.00 7.39 -18.83
C ILE A 67 -11.96 7.93 -17.39
N PHE A 68 -13.01 7.65 -16.60
CA PHE A 68 -13.07 8.12 -15.22
C PHE A 68 -12.03 7.46 -14.33
N GLU A 69 -11.80 6.15 -14.48
CA GLU A 69 -10.75 5.44 -13.75
C GLU A 69 -9.37 6.03 -14.05
N ALA A 70 -9.04 6.24 -15.33
CA ALA A 70 -7.78 6.85 -15.74
C ALA A 70 -7.62 8.29 -15.19
N LEU A 71 -8.70 9.08 -15.21
CA LEU A 71 -8.70 10.43 -14.65
C LEU A 71 -8.50 10.41 -13.13
N LEU A 72 -9.20 9.52 -12.41
CA LEU A 72 -9.13 9.43 -10.95
C LEU A 72 -7.77 8.94 -10.45
N LEU A 73 -7.04 8.17 -11.25
CA LEU A 73 -5.67 7.77 -10.93
C LEU A 73 -4.69 8.94 -10.89
N ASP A 74 -4.98 10.06 -11.56
CA ASP A 74 -4.19 11.30 -11.49
C ASP A 74 -4.64 12.24 -10.35
N PHE A 75 -5.59 11.83 -9.53
CA PHE A 75 -5.96 12.59 -8.33
C PHE A 75 -4.98 12.35 -7.18
N PRO A 76 -4.83 13.33 -6.27
CA PRO A 76 -3.97 13.18 -5.12
C PRO A 76 -4.49 12.11 -4.16
N VAL A 77 -3.57 11.38 -3.52
CA VAL A 77 -3.89 10.51 -2.39
C VAL A 77 -4.29 11.39 -1.20
N THR A 78 -5.46 11.12 -0.62
CA THR A 78 -5.97 11.85 0.54
C THR A 78 -5.60 11.18 1.85
N CYS A 79 -5.53 9.85 1.87
CA CYS A 79 -5.25 9.05 3.05
C CYS A 79 -4.54 7.75 2.68
N VAL A 80 -3.47 7.42 3.41
CA VAL A 80 -2.85 6.10 3.36
C VAL A 80 -3.04 5.43 4.70
N LYS A 81 -3.70 4.26 4.70
CA LYS A 81 -3.89 3.42 5.88
C LYS A 81 -2.93 2.24 5.83
N PHE A 82 -2.17 2.06 6.91
CA PHE A 82 -1.28 0.93 7.04
C PHE A 82 -1.88 -0.12 7.99
N ASP A 83 -2.07 -1.34 7.47
CA ASP A 83 -2.41 -2.52 8.27
C ASP A 83 -1.11 -3.19 8.72
N ILE A 84 -0.81 -3.05 10.00
CA ILE A 84 0.40 -3.54 10.65
C ILE A 84 0.00 -4.64 11.63
N PRO A 85 0.79 -5.73 11.77
CA PRO A 85 0.50 -6.79 12.73
C PRO A 85 0.32 -6.26 14.16
N LYS A 86 -0.74 -6.69 14.84
CA LYS A 86 -1.13 -6.20 16.17
C LYS A 86 -0.06 -6.33 17.25
N TRP A 87 0.80 -7.33 17.17
CA TRP A 87 1.89 -7.50 18.12
C TRP A 87 2.91 -6.34 18.09
N VAL A 88 3.08 -5.67 16.94
CA VAL A 88 3.93 -4.48 16.81
C VAL A 88 3.38 -3.31 17.62
N GLU A 89 2.07 -3.21 17.78
CA GLU A 89 1.46 -2.16 18.61
C GLU A 89 1.86 -2.32 20.08
N ALA A 90 2.05 -3.56 20.54
CA ALA A 90 2.46 -3.88 21.92
C ALA A 90 3.94 -3.59 22.22
N LEU A 91 4.77 -3.40 21.21
CA LEU A 91 6.18 -3.07 21.38
C LEU A 91 6.35 -1.63 21.92
N ASP A 92 7.41 -1.41 22.68
CA ASP A 92 7.79 -0.08 23.17
C ASP A 92 8.11 0.88 22.00
N MET A 93 7.85 2.16 22.15
CA MET A 93 8.19 3.16 21.13
C MET A 93 9.70 3.25 20.83
N LYS A 94 10.54 2.76 21.74
CA LYS A 94 11.99 2.69 21.57
C LYS A 94 12.47 1.39 20.91
N ASP A 95 11.57 0.45 20.68
CA ASP A 95 11.89 -0.82 20.04
C ASP A 95 12.39 -0.58 18.60
N ALA A 96 13.48 -1.24 18.24
CA ALA A 96 14.12 -1.07 16.94
C ALA A 96 13.20 -1.49 15.78
N ILE A 97 12.41 -2.56 15.95
CA ILE A 97 11.46 -3.04 14.95
C ILE A 97 10.36 -2.00 14.73
N LYS A 98 9.78 -1.48 15.83
CA LYS A 98 8.73 -0.46 15.74
C LYS A 98 9.22 0.82 15.06
N GLN A 99 10.42 1.29 15.40
CA GLN A 99 11.02 2.45 14.76
C GLN A 99 11.26 2.24 13.27
N LYS A 100 11.75 1.08 12.87
CA LYS A 100 11.97 0.73 11.47
C LYS A 100 10.67 0.65 10.68
N ILE A 101 9.61 0.10 11.26
CA ILE A 101 8.29 0.07 10.62
C ILE A 101 7.75 1.49 10.41
N VAL A 102 7.88 2.37 11.42
CA VAL A 102 7.47 3.77 11.29
C VAL A 102 8.30 4.50 10.22
N GLU A 103 9.61 4.28 10.18
CA GLU A 103 10.46 4.82 9.13
C GLU A 103 10.01 4.35 7.74
N LYS A 104 9.71 3.06 7.59
CA LYS A 104 9.25 2.47 6.33
C LYS A 104 7.90 3.01 5.89
N THR A 105 6.94 3.13 6.82
CA THR A 105 5.63 3.72 6.50
C THR A 105 5.76 5.17 6.02
N ASN A 106 6.65 5.95 6.63
CA ASN A 106 6.94 7.31 6.20
C ASN A 106 7.61 7.36 4.81
N GLN A 107 8.52 6.43 4.50
CA GLN A 107 9.12 6.32 3.17
C GLN A 107 8.07 6.00 2.12
N ILE A 108 7.19 5.02 2.37
CA ILE A 108 6.11 4.65 1.46
C ILE A 108 5.17 5.84 1.24
N PHE A 109 4.74 6.48 2.32
CA PHE A 109 3.86 7.64 2.27
C PHE A 109 4.47 8.80 1.46
N SER A 110 5.77 9.06 1.61
CA SER A 110 6.46 10.13 0.90
C SER A 110 6.57 9.92 -0.62
N GLN A 111 6.31 8.71 -1.10
CA GLN A 111 6.33 8.37 -2.53
C GLN A 111 4.92 8.31 -3.15
N MET A 112 3.87 8.47 -2.35
CA MET A 112 2.48 8.36 -2.79
C MET A 112 1.80 9.73 -2.85
N TYR A 113 2.00 10.43 -3.96
CA TYR A 113 1.35 11.72 -4.21
C TYR A 113 0.03 11.56 -4.97
N LEU A 114 0.00 10.70 -5.98
CA LEU A 114 -1.14 10.43 -6.83
C LEU A 114 -1.62 8.99 -6.64
N MET A 115 -2.90 8.74 -6.91
CA MET A 115 -3.48 7.40 -6.79
C MET A 115 -2.76 6.37 -7.67
N LYS A 116 -2.25 6.77 -8.84
CA LYS A 116 -1.44 5.90 -9.70
C LYS A 116 -0.10 5.48 -9.09
N ASP A 117 0.47 6.29 -8.18
CA ASP A 117 1.74 5.93 -7.54
C ASP A 117 1.57 4.69 -6.67
N ALA A 118 0.38 4.54 -6.06
CA ALA A 118 0.04 3.35 -5.29
C ALA A 118 -0.05 2.08 -6.17
N THR A 119 -0.58 2.18 -7.40
CA THR A 119 -0.66 1.03 -8.32
C THR A 119 0.70 0.59 -8.86
N ASN A 120 1.65 1.51 -8.94
CA ASN A 120 2.98 1.27 -9.49
C ASN A 120 4.05 1.04 -8.41
N TYR A 121 3.65 1.03 -7.13
CA TYR A 121 4.61 0.84 -6.04
C TYR A 121 5.22 -0.55 -6.10
N ALA A 122 6.54 -0.60 -6.36
CA ALA A 122 7.31 -1.83 -6.35
C ALA A 122 7.93 -2.04 -4.96
N PHE A 123 7.66 -3.20 -4.37
CA PHE A 123 8.32 -3.60 -3.13
C PHE A 123 9.80 -3.89 -3.40
N VAL A 124 10.66 -3.25 -2.63
CA VAL A 124 12.09 -3.56 -2.57
C VAL A 124 12.32 -4.40 -1.32
N GLU A 125 13.07 -5.48 -1.45
CA GLU A 125 13.40 -6.38 -0.33
C GLU A 125 13.91 -5.60 0.88
N ASP A 126 13.40 -5.95 2.05
CA ASP A 126 13.66 -5.26 3.31
C ASP A 126 14.11 -6.25 4.38
N GLU A 127 14.87 -5.78 5.35
CA GLU A 127 15.37 -6.61 6.46
C GLU A 127 14.21 -7.16 7.30
N TYR A 128 13.20 -6.36 7.60
CA TYR A 128 12.10 -6.68 8.52
C TYR A 128 10.83 -7.12 7.80
N LEU A 129 10.62 -6.65 6.57
CA LEU A 129 9.40 -6.91 5.80
C LEU A 129 9.59 -8.08 4.85
N GLN A 130 8.61 -8.98 4.84
CA GLN A 130 8.49 -10.05 3.87
C GLN A 130 7.84 -9.55 2.58
N SER A 131 6.76 -8.77 2.70
CA SER A 131 6.07 -8.16 1.57
C SER A 131 5.30 -6.91 1.97
N ILE A 132 4.96 -6.11 0.96
CA ILE A 132 4.02 -4.99 1.06
C ILE A 132 2.88 -5.30 0.10
N GLU A 133 1.65 -5.37 0.62
CA GLU A 133 0.48 -5.75 -0.16
C GLU A 133 -0.51 -4.59 -0.21
N MET A 134 -0.87 -4.16 -1.41
CA MET A 134 -1.99 -3.25 -1.57
C MET A 134 -3.29 -4.02 -1.33
N GLN A 135 -4.03 -3.65 -0.29
CA GLN A 135 -5.30 -4.28 0.08
C GLN A 135 -6.47 -3.63 -0.62
N ALA A 136 -6.49 -2.32 -0.71
CA ALA A 136 -7.54 -1.57 -1.36
C ALA A 136 -7.05 -0.24 -1.91
N LEU A 137 -7.61 0.15 -3.05
CA LEU A 137 -7.47 1.43 -3.69
C LEU A 137 -8.87 2.00 -3.91
N ASN A 138 -9.26 2.99 -3.12
CA ASN A 138 -10.58 3.59 -3.22
C ASN A 138 -10.50 4.93 -3.96
N LEU A 139 -10.86 4.90 -5.24
CA LEU A 139 -10.85 6.09 -6.10
C LEU A 139 -11.94 7.10 -5.73
N ALA A 140 -12.97 6.71 -4.96
CA ALA A 140 -14.07 7.61 -4.59
C ALA A 140 -13.68 8.62 -3.50
N ASP A 141 -12.82 8.22 -2.57
CA ASP A 141 -12.35 9.07 -1.46
C ASP A 141 -10.84 9.34 -1.48
N GLY A 142 -10.10 8.77 -2.44
CA GLY A 142 -8.67 8.93 -2.57
C GLY A 142 -7.88 8.18 -1.50
N SER A 143 -8.43 7.13 -0.90
CA SER A 143 -7.74 6.35 0.13
C SER A 143 -7.06 5.11 -0.42
N VAL A 144 -5.89 4.79 0.17
CA VAL A 144 -5.08 3.61 -0.14
C VAL A 144 -4.89 2.80 1.14
N GLU A 145 -5.13 1.49 1.09
CA GLU A 145 -4.90 0.57 2.21
C GLU A 145 -3.75 -0.37 1.87
N ILE A 146 -2.72 -0.37 2.71
CA ILE A 146 -1.47 -1.11 2.51
C ILE A 146 -1.23 -2.00 3.71
N ARG A 147 -1.06 -3.31 3.49
CA ARG A 147 -0.64 -4.26 4.51
C ARG A 147 0.86 -4.45 4.49
N LEU A 148 1.48 -4.32 5.66
CA LEU A 148 2.88 -4.66 5.88
C LEU A 148 2.98 -6.08 6.45
N VAL A 149 3.57 -7.00 5.70
CA VAL A 149 3.81 -8.37 6.16
C VAL A 149 5.24 -8.45 6.68
N LEU A 150 5.38 -8.65 7.98
CA LEU A 150 6.68 -8.80 8.62
C LEU A 150 7.16 -10.25 8.54
N LYS A 151 8.48 -10.44 8.53
CA LYS A 151 9.08 -11.77 8.58
C LYS A 151 8.75 -12.43 9.92
N PRO A 152 8.33 -13.72 9.93
CA PRO A 152 7.88 -14.41 11.15
C PRO A 152 8.92 -14.50 12.26
N GLU A 153 10.20 -14.48 11.90
CA GLU A 153 11.31 -14.57 12.84
C GLU A 153 11.30 -13.47 13.90
N TYR A 154 10.87 -12.25 13.54
CA TYR A 154 10.79 -11.14 14.48
C TYR A 154 9.65 -11.29 15.50
N TYR A 155 8.55 -11.90 15.08
CA TYR A 155 7.48 -12.26 15.99
C TYR A 155 7.94 -13.29 17.03
N TYR A 156 8.62 -14.34 16.60
CA TYR A 156 9.14 -15.37 17.51
C TYR A 156 10.30 -14.86 18.37
N ALA A 157 11.14 -13.96 17.86
CA ALA A 157 12.17 -13.30 18.65
C ALA A 157 11.58 -12.48 19.80
N MET A 158 10.55 -11.67 19.53
CA MET A 158 9.80 -10.94 20.55
C MET A 158 9.17 -11.87 21.59
N LEU A 159 8.53 -12.97 21.16
CA LEU A 159 7.95 -13.95 22.07
C LEU A 159 9.03 -14.60 22.96
N SER A 160 10.20 -14.91 22.40
CA SER A 160 11.33 -15.46 23.14
C SER A 160 11.82 -14.53 24.24
N GLU A 161 11.88 -13.22 23.93
CA GLU A 161 12.26 -12.20 24.92
C GLU A 161 11.24 -12.09 26.05
N ILE A 162 9.94 -12.04 25.74
CA ILE A 162 8.88 -11.96 26.75
C ILE A 162 8.82 -13.21 27.62
N MET A 163 9.01 -14.39 27.03
CA MET A 163 8.89 -15.67 27.74
C MET A 163 10.18 -16.06 28.47
N GLY A 164 11.34 -15.46 28.11
CA GLY A 164 12.63 -15.80 28.69
C GLY A 164 13.18 -17.15 28.25
N GLU A 165 12.59 -17.77 27.22
CA GLU A 165 13.04 -19.04 26.63
C GLU A 165 12.92 -18.97 25.09
N PRO A 166 13.75 -19.75 24.33
CA PRO A 166 13.74 -19.70 22.88
C PRO A 166 12.43 -20.26 22.30
N ILE A 167 11.75 -19.46 21.50
CA ILE A 167 10.53 -19.82 20.77
C ILE A 167 10.79 -19.58 19.28
N GLN A 168 10.67 -20.66 18.48
CA GLN A 168 10.93 -20.62 17.05
C GLN A 168 9.70 -20.88 16.18
N ASN A 169 8.64 -21.41 16.79
CA ASN A 169 7.42 -21.80 16.11
C ASN A 169 6.21 -21.84 17.08
N GLU A 170 5.01 -22.06 16.54
CA GLU A 170 3.78 -22.13 17.32
C GLU A 170 3.80 -23.26 18.37
N TYR A 171 4.47 -24.38 18.09
CA TYR A 171 4.56 -25.49 19.04
C TYR A 171 5.33 -25.07 20.32
N ASP A 172 6.49 -24.43 20.14
CA ASP A 172 7.30 -23.94 21.25
C ASP A 172 6.51 -22.92 22.09
N PHE A 173 5.82 -22.01 21.41
CA PHE A 173 4.96 -21.03 22.07
C PHE A 173 3.86 -21.70 22.89
N MET A 174 3.14 -22.67 22.33
CA MET A 174 2.08 -23.40 23.05
C MET A 174 2.63 -24.19 24.24
N LYS A 175 3.84 -24.74 24.13
CA LYS A 175 4.52 -25.42 25.23
C LYS A 175 4.85 -24.46 26.37
N ALA A 176 5.43 -23.31 26.04
CA ALA A 176 5.75 -22.24 27.00
C ALA A 176 4.50 -21.74 27.75
N VAL A 177 3.42 -21.47 27.01
CA VAL A 177 2.13 -21.05 27.61
C VAL A 177 1.57 -22.11 28.55
N LYS A 178 1.63 -23.40 28.19
CA LYS A 178 1.19 -24.49 29.09
C LYS A 178 2.03 -24.56 30.35
N SER A 179 3.35 -24.40 30.24
CA SER A 179 4.26 -24.37 31.40
C SER A 179 3.92 -23.23 32.37
N LEU A 180 3.72 -22.01 31.82
CA LEU A 180 3.33 -20.85 32.61
C LEU A 180 1.97 -21.05 33.32
N ALA A 181 0.99 -21.62 32.61
CA ALA A 181 -0.33 -21.91 33.19
C ALA A 181 -0.25 -22.90 34.36
N ALA A 182 0.59 -23.93 34.24
CA ALA A 182 0.85 -24.90 35.29
C ALA A 182 1.50 -24.24 36.52
N THR A 183 2.55 -23.45 36.29
CA THR A 183 3.25 -22.71 37.38
C THR A 183 2.32 -21.73 38.07
N LYS A 184 1.49 -20.97 37.36
CA LYS A 184 0.49 -20.05 37.90
C LYS A 184 -0.52 -20.79 38.78
N SER A 185 -0.99 -21.96 38.34
CA SER A 185 -1.91 -22.79 39.12
C SER A 185 -1.27 -23.32 40.42
N GLN A 186 0.01 -23.71 40.39
CA GLN A 186 0.75 -24.13 41.58
C GLN A 186 0.95 -22.96 42.55
N CYS A 187 1.36 -21.79 42.10
CA CYS A 187 1.51 -20.59 42.93
C CYS A 187 0.19 -20.20 43.60
N ALA A 188 -0.93 -20.25 42.88
CA ALA A 188 -2.25 -19.96 43.46
C ALA A 188 -2.63 -20.96 44.60
N LYS A 189 -2.36 -22.25 44.43
CA LYS A 189 -2.58 -23.27 45.46
C LYS A 189 -1.72 -23.04 46.70
N VAL A 190 -0.45 -22.71 46.53
CA VAL A 190 0.47 -22.42 47.64
C VAL A 190 0.02 -21.17 48.42
N SER A 191 -0.34 -20.11 47.68
CA SER A 191 -0.87 -18.87 48.29
C SER A 191 -2.13 -19.11 49.11
N THR A 192 -3.08 -19.91 48.61
CA THR A 192 -4.31 -20.27 49.34
C THR A 192 -4.00 -21.13 50.57
N ALA A 193 -3.08 -22.07 50.47
CA ALA A 193 -2.68 -22.91 51.62
C ALA A 193 -1.99 -22.08 52.73
N LEU A 194 -1.17 -21.10 52.36
CA LEU A 194 -0.54 -20.20 53.34
C LEU A 194 -1.56 -19.27 54.03
N MET A 195 -2.58 -18.80 53.32
CA MET A 195 -3.65 -17.96 53.94
C MET A 195 -4.59 -18.77 54.88
N GLN A 196 -4.67 -20.09 54.76
CA GLN A 196 -5.48 -20.95 55.60
C GLN A 196 -4.72 -21.43 56.86
N SER A 197 -3.41 -21.20 56.91
CA SER A 197 -2.56 -21.63 58.03
C SER A 197 -2.27 -20.53 59.06
N PHE A 198 -2.89 -19.37 58.90
CA PHE A 198 -2.92 -18.24 59.85
C PHE A 198 -4.37 -17.96 60.27
#